data_c627a580fc7fee6d32f3314ddc0f1c57
#
_entry.id   c627a580fc7fee6d32f3314ddc0f1c57
#
_cell.length_a   1.000
_cell.length_b   1.000
_cell.length_c   1.000
_cell.angle_alpha   90.00
_cell.angle_beta   90.00
_cell.angle_gamma   90.00
#
_symmetry.space_group_name_H-M   'P 1'
#
loop_
_entity.id
_entity.type
_entity.pdbx_description
1 polymer ?
#
loop_
_entity_poly.entity_id
_entity_poly.type
_entity_poly.pdbx_seq_one_letter_code
_entity_poly.pdbx_strand_id
1 'polypeptide(L)'
;MYVERIPNRNSPPAILLRESYREAGKIKKRTLANLSDWPAGKIEALRRVLRGEAVAPTDQQALMLVRSLPHGHAASVLGTLRRLGLDGMLSQGGRQPAREVALCLAMIAARVIDPASKLATARVLDGETASCSLGAVLELGAVDEQALYEALDWLIGQQERVETELARRHLKSGTLVLYDVTSTYFGAPGQAWRIQRVKFPPRQGAKPPHRESSLGLMEVTT
;
A
#
# COMPACT_ATOMS: atom_id res chain seq x y z
N MET A 1 9.45 9.70 47.84
CA MET A 1 10.10 10.94 47.35
C MET A 1 9.02 11.82 46.67
N TYR A 2 9.13 13.16 46.76
CA TYR A 2 8.18 14.09 46.19
C TYR A 2 8.89 15.44 45.93
N VAL A 3 8.33 16.25 45.02
CA VAL A 3 8.82 17.60 44.72
C VAL A 3 7.99 18.62 45.48
N GLU A 4 8.64 19.39 46.36
CA GLU A 4 8.00 20.43 47.19
C GLU A 4 8.42 21.81 46.71
N ARG A 5 7.47 22.75 46.64
CA ARG A 5 7.71 24.14 46.31
C ARG A 5 7.63 24.95 47.59
N ILE A 6 8.72 25.61 47.97
CA ILE A 6 8.83 26.41 49.19
C ILE A 6 8.83 27.89 48.78
N PRO A 7 7.85 28.69 49.24
CA PRO A 7 7.83 30.10 48.93
C PRO A 7 8.93 30.85 49.68
N ASN A 8 9.61 31.74 49.00
CA ASN A 8 10.61 32.67 49.57
C ASN A 8 10.01 34.09 49.58
N ARG A 9 10.40 34.92 50.59
CA ARG A 9 9.81 36.27 50.74
C ARG A 9 10.20 37.22 49.62
N ASN A 10 11.50 37.24 49.20
CA ASN A 10 12.04 38.22 48.27
C ASN A 10 12.78 37.59 47.07
N SER A 11 12.61 36.30 46.82
CA SER A 11 13.22 35.60 45.70
C SER A 11 12.26 34.54 45.12
N PRO A 12 12.53 34.02 43.92
CA PRO A 12 11.72 32.93 43.36
C PRO A 12 11.61 31.78 44.34
N PRO A 13 10.48 31.05 44.36
CA PRO A 13 10.27 29.92 45.27
C PRO A 13 11.27 28.81 44.98
N ALA A 14 11.84 28.23 46.05
CA ALA A 14 12.74 27.08 45.94
C ALA A 14 11.93 25.81 45.61
N ILE A 15 12.48 25.03 44.67
CA ILE A 15 11.90 23.75 44.27
C ILE A 15 12.84 22.63 44.73
N LEU A 16 12.38 21.82 45.68
CA LEU A 16 13.20 20.80 46.32
C LEU A 16 12.65 19.40 46.06
N LEU A 17 13.55 18.48 45.77
CA LEU A 17 13.27 17.04 45.85
C LEU A 17 13.46 16.58 47.30
N ARG A 18 12.39 16.06 47.91
CA ARG A 18 12.41 15.66 49.34
C ARG A 18 11.92 14.25 49.51
N GLU A 19 12.36 13.64 50.60
CA GLU A 19 11.93 12.35 51.05
C GLU A 19 11.41 12.42 52.49
N SER A 20 10.30 11.75 52.74
CA SER A 20 9.81 11.54 54.09
C SER A 20 10.24 10.15 54.57
N TYR A 21 10.80 10.06 55.77
CA TYR A 21 11.16 8.80 56.41
C TYR A 21 10.75 8.80 57.90
N ARG A 22 10.60 7.66 58.47
CA ARG A 22 10.29 7.53 59.89
C ARG A 22 11.56 7.24 60.71
N GLU A 23 11.74 8.03 61.75
CA GLU A 23 12.84 7.82 62.70
C GLU A 23 12.30 7.98 64.15
N ALA A 24 12.50 6.99 65.01
CA ALA A 24 11.98 6.98 66.37
C ALA A 24 10.47 7.29 66.46
N GLY A 25 9.67 6.75 65.55
CA GLY A 25 8.20 6.96 65.50
C GLY A 25 7.74 8.31 64.92
N LYS A 26 8.65 9.24 64.64
CA LYS A 26 8.33 10.55 64.10
C LYS A 26 8.67 10.61 62.60
N ILE A 27 7.83 11.29 61.82
CA ILE A 27 8.07 11.54 60.40
C ILE A 27 9.07 12.71 60.26
N LYS A 28 10.21 12.42 59.66
CA LYS A 28 11.23 13.41 59.30
C LYS A 28 11.27 13.60 57.80
N LYS A 29 11.61 14.82 57.33
CA LYS A 29 11.79 15.15 55.94
C LYS A 29 13.25 15.51 55.69
N ARG A 30 13.87 14.94 54.65
CA ARG A 30 15.20 15.38 54.21
C ARG A 30 15.15 15.90 52.75
N THR A 31 15.96 16.88 52.45
CA THR A 31 16.14 17.35 51.11
C THR A 31 17.19 16.53 50.40
N LEU A 32 16.87 15.99 49.27
CA LEU A 32 17.76 15.17 48.42
C LEU A 32 18.47 16.03 47.38
N ALA A 33 17.75 16.97 46.76
CA ALA A 33 18.30 17.87 45.73
C ALA A 33 17.55 19.19 45.67
N ASN A 34 18.24 20.24 45.21
CA ASN A 34 17.65 21.52 44.83
C ASN A 34 17.43 21.51 43.31
N LEU A 35 16.17 21.72 42.88
CA LEU A 35 15.73 21.68 41.47
C LEU A 35 15.34 23.08 40.96
N SER A 36 15.66 24.16 41.74
CA SER A 36 15.22 25.51 41.42
C SER A 36 15.72 26.00 40.07
N ASP A 37 16.92 25.53 39.63
CA ASP A 37 17.52 25.88 38.35
C ASP A 37 17.05 25.02 37.17
N TRP A 38 16.17 24.07 37.42
CA TRP A 38 15.67 23.18 36.37
C TRP A 38 14.56 23.87 35.59
N PRO A 39 14.49 23.62 34.25
CA PRO A 39 13.34 24.03 33.43
C PRO A 39 12.04 23.46 33.97
N ALA A 40 10.97 24.25 33.97
CA ALA A 40 9.66 23.83 34.50
C ALA A 40 9.14 22.51 33.91
N GLY A 41 9.38 22.29 32.62
CA GLY A 41 8.99 21.01 31.95
C GLY A 41 9.70 19.79 32.53
N LYS A 42 10.98 19.88 32.90
CA LYS A 42 11.71 18.77 33.54
C LYS A 42 11.22 18.50 34.96
N ILE A 43 10.87 19.55 35.68
CA ILE A 43 10.31 19.43 37.04
C ILE A 43 8.95 18.71 36.98
N GLU A 44 8.10 19.07 36.01
CA GLU A 44 6.78 18.45 35.87
C GLU A 44 6.90 16.99 35.39
N ALA A 45 7.83 16.70 34.50
CA ALA A 45 8.13 15.31 34.09
C ALA A 45 8.59 14.48 35.30
N LEU A 46 9.47 15.02 36.15
CA LEU A 46 9.91 14.34 37.38
C LEU A 46 8.74 14.09 38.35
N ARG A 47 7.82 15.03 38.50
CA ARG A 47 6.61 14.86 39.32
C ARG A 47 5.75 13.73 38.83
N ARG A 48 5.57 13.62 37.52
CA ARG A 48 4.79 12.53 36.88
C ARG A 48 5.45 11.17 37.13
N VAL A 49 6.76 11.07 36.94
CA VAL A 49 7.53 9.84 37.23
C VAL A 49 7.36 9.44 38.71
N LEU A 50 7.50 10.41 39.65
CA LEU A 50 7.37 10.13 41.10
C LEU A 50 5.96 9.70 41.51
N ARG A 51 4.94 10.01 40.70
CA ARG A 51 3.56 9.50 40.86
C ARG A 51 3.34 8.13 40.20
N GLY A 52 4.34 7.57 39.55
CA GLY A 52 4.21 6.30 38.83
C GLY A 52 3.60 6.41 37.43
N GLU A 53 3.47 7.63 36.91
CA GLU A 53 3.00 7.85 35.55
C GLU A 53 4.12 7.56 34.54
N ALA A 54 3.80 6.87 33.45
CA ALA A 54 4.73 6.72 32.34
C ALA A 54 4.97 8.09 31.68
N VAL A 55 6.21 8.56 31.69
CA VAL A 55 6.62 9.79 31.00
C VAL A 55 7.30 9.39 29.72
N ALA A 56 6.64 9.61 28.58
CA ALA A 56 7.28 9.52 27.29
C ALA A 56 8.37 10.61 27.18
N PRO A 57 9.53 10.34 26.57
CA PRO A 57 10.55 11.36 26.31
C PRO A 57 9.92 12.54 25.56
N THR A 58 10.27 13.76 25.98
CA THR A 58 9.64 15.01 25.44
C THR A 58 9.92 15.22 23.95
N ASP A 59 10.95 14.57 23.39
CA ASP A 59 11.34 14.66 21.98
C ASP A 59 10.75 13.54 21.10
N GLN A 60 10.13 12.55 21.70
CA GLN A 60 9.29 11.61 20.95
C GLN A 60 7.88 12.16 20.99
N GLN A 61 7.44 12.78 19.90
CA GLN A 61 6.03 12.93 19.60
C GLN A 61 5.40 11.57 19.92
N ALA A 62 4.47 11.55 20.88
CA ALA A 62 3.79 10.32 21.23
C ALA A 62 3.24 9.73 19.93
N LEU A 63 3.86 8.63 19.46
CA LEU A 63 3.41 7.96 18.25
C LEU A 63 2.00 7.45 18.53
N MET A 64 1.02 8.14 18.00
CA MET A 64 -0.36 7.70 18.05
C MET A 64 -0.59 6.79 16.85
N LEU A 65 -0.87 5.52 17.12
CA LEU A 65 -1.27 4.60 16.06
C LEU A 65 -2.63 5.05 15.52
N VAL A 66 -2.63 5.71 14.37
CA VAL A 66 -3.85 6.22 13.73
C VAL A 66 -4.55 5.11 12.95
N ARG A 67 -3.77 4.21 12.29
CA ARG A 67 -4.32 3.18 11.41
C ARG A 67 -3.36 2.02 11.28
N SER A 68 -3.90 0.80 11.17
CA SER A 68 -3.17 -0.41 10.81
C SER A 68 -3.77 -0.98 9.52
N LEU A 69 -2.93 -1.22 8.50
CA LEU A 69 -3.34 -1.79 7.23
C LEU A 69 -2.73 -3.18 7.05
N PRO A 70 -3.51 -4.20 6.68
CA PRO A 70 -3.00 -5.50 6.31
C PRO A 70 -1.96 -5.38 5.18
N HIS A 71 -0.81 -6.03 5.33
CA HIS A 71 0.33 -5.91 4.40
C HIS A 71 0.69 -7.24 3.73
N GLY A 72 0.55 -8.36 4.44
CA GLY A 72 1.11 -9.65 4.00
C GLY A 72 0.66 -10.11 2.62
N HIS A 73 -0.63 -10.00 2.31
CA HIS A 73 -1.18 -10.37 1.00
C HIS A 73 -0.71 -9.42 -0.12
N ALA A 74 -0.64 -8.11 0.15
CA ALA A 74 -0.11 -7.13 -0.81
C ALA A 74 1.36 -7.41 -1.12
N ALA A 75 2.19 -7.63 -0.09
CA ALA A 75 3.61 -7.96 -0.25
C ALA A 75 3.81 -9.28 -1.02
N SER A 76 3.01 -10.32 -0.72
CA SER A 76 3.10 -11.61 -1.39
C SER A 76 2.79 -11.52 -2.89
N VAL A 77 1.68 -10.87 -3.24
CA VAL A 77 1.27 -10.72 -4.65
C VAL A 77 2.27 -9.84 -5.40
N LEU A 78 2.63 -8.66 -4.87
CA LEU A 78 3.63 -7.78 -5.51
C LEU A 78 4.99 -8.46 -5.64
N GLY A 79 5.43 -9.21 -4.62
CA GLY A 79 6.66 -10.00 -4.67
C GLY A 79 6.62 -11.05 -5.79
N THR A 80 5.46 -11.65 -6.05
CA THR A 80 5.27 -12.60 -7.16
C THR A 80 5.32 -11.89 -8.51
N LEU A 81 4.64 -10.76 -8.67
CA LEU A 81 4.67 -9.97 -9.90
C LEU A 81 6.09 -9.51 -10.25
N ARG A 82 6.87 -9.08 -9.24
CA ARG A 82 8.29 -8.73 -9.41
C ARG A 82 9.14 -9.94 -9.81
N ARG A 83 8.95 -11.10 -9.20
CA ARG A 83 9.65 -12.34 -9.60
C ARG A 83 9.32 -12.78 -11.02
N LEU A 84 8.10 -12.54 -11.48
CA LEU A 84 7.70 -12.76 -12.87
C LEU A 84 8.27 -11.68 -13.81
N GLY A 85 8.87 -10.61 -13.26
CA GLY A 85 9.45 -9.51 -14.03
C GLY A 85 8.41 -8.64 -14.73
N LEU A 86 7.17 -8.58 -14.18
CA LEU A 86 6.09 -7.84 -14.81
C LEU A 86 6.32 -6.32 -14.74
N ASP A 87 6.89 -5.85 -13.66
CA ASP A 87 7.33 -4.46 -13.50
C ASP A 87 8.34 -4.05 -14.57
N GLY A 88 9.36 -4.86 -14.79
CA GLY A 88 10.34 -4.66 -15.87
C GLY A 88 9.70 -4.71 -17.25
N MET A 89 8.77 -5.64 -17.49
CA MET A 89 8.04 -5.74 -18.76
C MET A 89 7.23 -4.47 -19.06
N LEU A 90 6.49 -3.96 -18.08
CA LEU A 90 5.68 -2.75 -18.26
C LEU A 90 6.54 -1.50 -18.42
N SER A 91 7.72 -1.46 -17.80
CA SER A 91 8.65 -0.33 -17.86
C SER A 91 9.55 -0.31 -19.10
N GLN A 92 9.65 -1.41 -19.86
CA GLN A 92 10.46 -1.47 -21.09
C GLN A 92 9.80 -0.71 -22.24
N GLY A 93 10.63 -0.07 -23.07
CA GLY A 93 10.17 0.61 -24.29
C GLY A 93 10.27 2.13 -24.25
N GLY A 94 11.13 2.69 -23.39
CA GLY A 94 11.39 4.12 -23.28
C GLY A 94 11.00 4.70 -21.92
N ARG A 95 10.85 6.02 -21.85
CA ARG A 95 10.42 6.73 -20.63
C ARG A 95 8.92 6.47 -20.40
N GLN A 96 8.62 5.33 -19.79
CA GLN A 96 7.23 5.01 -19.44
C GLN A 96 6.79 5.85 -18.23
N PRO A 97 5.54 6.30 -18.20
CA PRO A 97 5.02 7.00 -17.04
C PRO A 97 4.95 6.05 -15.84
N ALA A 98 5.76 6.34 -14.81
CA ALA A 98 5.89 5.48 -13.64
C ALA A 98 4.55 5.25 -12.90
N ARG A 99 3.65 6.24 -12.95
CA ARG A 99 2.33 6.19 -12.32
C ARG A 99 1.42 5.17 -13.00
N GLU A 100 1.35 5.14 -14.32
CA GLU A 100 0.52 4.19 -15.08
C GLU A 100 1.00 2.76 -14.89
N VAL A 101 2.32 2.55 -14.87
CA VAL A 101 2.92 1.23 -14.54
C VAL A 101 2.52 0.79 -13.13
N ALA A 102 2.63 1.68 -12.14
CA ALA A 102 2.25 1.39 -10.76
C ALA A 102 0.74 1.10 -10.63
N LEU A 103 -0.12 1.88 -11.32
CA LEU A 103 -1.57 1.65 -11.35
C LEU A 103 -1.92 0.31 -12.01
N CYS A 104 -1.25 -0.06 -13.10
CA CYS A 104 -1.45 -1.37 -13.73
C CYS A 104 -1.06 -2.51 -12.79
N LEU A 105 0.10 -2.44 -12.13
CA LEU A 105 0.52 -3.43 -11.13
C LEU A 105 -0.46 -3.50 -9.96
N ALA A 106 -0.95 -2.35 -9.50
CA ALA A 106 -1.95 -2.27 -8.44
C ALA A 106 -3.27 -2.94 -8.85
N MET A 107 -3.76 -2.68 -10.06
CA MET A 107 -4.99 -3.30 -10.55
C MET A 107 -4.87 -4.82 -10.70
N ILE A 108 -3.72 -5.32 -11.17
CA ILE A 108 -3.45 -6.75 -11.26
C ILE A 108 -3.41 -7.36 -9.86
N ALA A 109 -2.68 -6.73 -8.94
CA ALA A 109 -2.60 -7.20 -7.55
C ALA A 109 -3.96 -7.18 -6.85
N ALA A 110 -4.72 -6.09 -6.99
CA ALA A 110 -6.07 -5.97 -6.43
C ALA A 110 -7.01 -7.05 -6.99
N ARG A 111 -6.90 -7.38 -8.29
CA ARG A 111 -7.70 -8.45 -8.91
C ARG A 111 -7.43 -9.83 -8.32
N VAL A 112 -6.22 -10.06 -7.84
CA VAL A 112 -5.84 -11.32 -7.17
C VAL A 112 -6.27 -11.33 -5.70
N ILE A 113 -6.16 -10.18 -5.03
CA ILE A 113 -6.43 -10.06 -3.57
C ILE A 113 -7.94 -10.01 -3.31
N ASP A 114 -8.63 -9.11 -4.00
CA ASP A 114 -10.07 -8.86 -3.83
C ASP A 114 -10.66 -8.35 -5.16
N PRO A 115 -11.18 -9.26 -6.01
CA PRO A 115 -11.78 -8.92 -7.29
C PRO A 115 -12.99 -8.00 -7.13
N ALA A 116 -12.87 -6.75 -7.59
CA ALA A 116 -13.90 -5.75 -7.42
C ALA A 116 -14.06 -4.86 -8.68
N SER A 117 -15.06 -3.96 -8.67
CA SER A 117 -15.23 -2.92 -9.69
C SER A 117 -14.08 -1.90 -9.64
N LYS A 118 -13.90 -1.11 -10.71
CA LYS A 118 -12.88 -0.06 -10.74
C LYS A 118 -13.08 0.96 -9.62
N LEU A 119 -14.31 1.37 -9.37
CA LEU A 119 -14.64 2.28 -8.26
C LEU A 119 -14.23 1.68 -6.89
N ALA A 120 -14.54 0.42 -6.64
CA ALA A 120 -14.15 -0.25 -5.40
C ALA A 120 -12.63 -0.42 -5.32
N THR A 121 -11.96 -0.78 -6.42
CA THR A 121 -10.49 -0.86 -6.51
C THR A 121 -9.84 0.49 -6.21
N ALA A 122 -10.36 1.59 -6.76
CA ALA A 122 -9.85 2.93 -6.48
C ALA A 122 -9.89 3.23 -4.97
N ARG A 123 -11.00 2.93 -4.29
CA ARG A 123 -11.15 3.11 -2.83
C ARG A 123 -10.14 2.27 -2.02
N VAL A 124 -9.81 1.07 -2.48
CA VAL A 124 -8.80 0.21 -1.83
C VAL A 124 -7.40 0.79 -1.97
N LEU A 125 -7.12 1.48 -3.08
CA LEU A 125 -5.80 2.03 -3.39
C LEU A 125 -5.57 3.43 -2.84
N ASP A 126 -6.64 4.22 -2.67
CA ASP A 126 -6.57 5.59 -2.18
C ASP A 126 -6.13 5.65 -0.71
N GLY A 127 -5.21 6.58 -0.38
CA GLY A 127 -4.59 6.67 0.94
C GLY A 127 -5.56 6.89 2.09
N GLU A 128 -6.70 7.56 1.86
CA GLU A 128 -7.69 7.85 2.91
C GLU A 128 -8.64 6.67 3.16
N THR A 129 -9.03 5.96 2.10
CA THR A 129 -10.04 4.90 2.15
C THR A 129 -9.46 3.49 2.05
N ALA A 130 -8.14 3.35 1.89
CA ALA A 130 -7.45 2.08 1.71
C ALA A 130 -7.86 1.02 2.75
N SER A 131 -8.10 -0.20 2.32
CA SER A 131 -8.33 -1.37 3.17
C SER A 131 -7.08 -2.24 3.34
N CYS A 132 -6.02 -2.00 2.57
CA CYS A 132 -4.73 -2.67 2.67
C CYS A 132 -3.58 -1.72 2.29
N SER A 133 -2.34 -2.19 2.44
CA SER A 133 -1.14 -1.38 2.17
C SER A 133 -0.78 -1.24 0.69
N LEU A 134 -1.56 -1.79 -0.24
CA LEU A 134 -1.18 -1.90 -1.66
C LEU A 134 -0.90 -0.53 -2.29
N GLY A 135 -1.77 0.46 -2.10
CA GLY A 135 -1.59 1.82 -2.63
C GLY A 135 -0.37 2.52 -2.03
N ALA A 136 -0.14 2.34 -0.72
CA ALA A 136 1.02 2.91 -0.03
C ALA A 136 2.35 2.31 -0.50
N VAL A 137 2.41 0.98 -0.70
CA VAL A 137 3.63 0.29 -1.18
C VAL A 137 4.00 0.68 -2.60
N LEU A 138 3.01 1.03 -3.43
CA LEU A 138 3.20 1.49 -4.80
C LEU A 138 3.26 3.03 -4.93
N GLU A 139 3.22 3.74 -3.80
CA GLU A 139 3.33 5.21 -3.71
C GLU A 139 2.32 5.94 -4.61
N LEU A 140 1.10 5.41 -4.71
CA LEU A 140 0.10 5.89 -5.67
C LEU A 140 -0.49 7.26 -5.30
N GLY A 141 -0.51 7.61 -4.01
CA GLY A 141 -1.18 8.82 -3.50
C GLY A 141 -2.70 8.73 -3.67
N ALA A 142 -3.32 9.81 -4.08
CA ALA A 142 -4.76 9.84 -4.38
C ALA A 142 -5.05 9.07 -5.68
N VAL A 143 -6.03 8.18 -5.63
CA VAL A 143 -6.45 7.33 -6.76
C VAL A 143 -7.96 7.42 -6.91
N ASP A 144 -8.42 7.83 -8.07
CA ASP A 144 -9.82 7.80 -8.45
C ASP A 144 -10.09 6.74 -9.54
N GLU A 145 -11.35 6.54 -9.87
CA GLU A 145 -11.76 5.59 -10.89
C GLU A 145 -11.23 5.97 -12.29
N GLN A 146 -11.17 7.27 -12.58
CA GLN A 146 -10.72 7.80 -13.86
C GLN A 146 -9.24 7.46 -14.11
N ALA A 147 -8.38 7.63 -13.11
CA ALA A 147 -6.97 7.27 -13.19
C ALA A 147 -6.75 5.78 -13.51
N LEU A 148 -7.64 4.89 -13.02
CA LEU A 148 -7.58 3.47 -13.36
C LEU A 148 -7.98 3.19 -14.81
N TYR A 149 -8.96 3.91 -15.37
CA TYR A 149 -9.31 3.78 -16.78
C TYR A 149 -8.21 4.34 -17.68
N GLU A 150 -7.63 5.48 -17.36
CA GLU A 150 -6.49 6.05 -18.11
C GLU A 150 -5.28 5.10 -18.13
N ALA A 151 -4.99 4.44 -17.00
CA ALA A 151 -3.95 3.43 -16.93
C ALA A 151 -4.28 2.19 -17.79
N LEU A 152 -5.55 1.79 -17.91
CA LEU A 152 -5.97 0.73 -18.82
C LEU A 152 -5.83 1.12 -20.28
N ASP A 153 -6.20 2.34 -20.66
CA ASP A 153 -6.05 2.84 -22.02
C ASP A 153 -4.56 2.89 -22.40
N TRP A 154 -3.71 3.33 -21.48
CA TRP A 154 -2.27 3.26 -21.66
C TRP A 154 -1.79 1.81 -21.84
N LEU A 155 -2.29 0.85 -21.02
CA LEU A 155 -1.92 -0.57 -21.10
C LEU A 155 -2.33 -1.21 -22.42
N ILE A 156 -3.50 -0.84 -22.98
CA ILE A 156 -3.93 -1.30 -24.31
C ILE A 156 -2.89 -0.94 -25.37
N GLY A 157 -2.32 0.26 -25.29
CA GLY A 157 -1.23 0.68 -26.18
C GLY A 157 0.06 -0.14 -26.03
N GLN A 158 0.24 -0.89 -24.93
CA GLN A 158 1.38 -1.77 -24.69
C GLN A 158 1.08 -3.25 -24.95
N GLN A 159 -0.15 -3.60 -25.30
CA GLN A 159 -0.66 -4.98 -25.34
C GLN A 159 0.22 -5.89 -26.19
N GLU A 160 0.45 -5.55 -27.46
CA GLU A 160 1.21 -6.37 -28.41
C GLU A 160 2.62 -6.68 -27.89
N ARG A 161 3.29 -5.68 -27.31
CA ARG A 161 4.62 -5.83 -26.75
C ARG A 161 4.64 -6.76 -25.52
N VAL A 162 3.68 -6.56 -24.61
CA VAL A 162 3.57 -7.37 -23.39
C VAL A 162 3.23 -8.82 -23.74
N GLU A 163 2.27 -9.04 -24.64
CA GLU A 163 1.91 -10.38 -25.12
C GLU A 163 3.09 -11.10 -25.80
N THR A 164 3.82 -10.41 -26.66
CA THR A 164 5.01 -10.97 -27.31
C THR A 164 6.07 -11.40 -26.29
N GLU A 165 6.34 -10.55 -25.29
CA GLU A 165 7.34 -10.87 -24.26
C GLU A 165 6.88 -12.00 -23.35
N LEU A 166 5.61 -12.06 -22.98
CA LEU A 166 5.02 -13.17 -22.21
C LEU A 166 5.08 -14.48 -23.01
N ALA A 167 4.71 -14.44 -24.29
CA ALA A 167 4.79 -15.59 -25.18
C ALA A 167 6.24 -16.11 -25.28
N ARG A 168 7.21 -15.22 -25.47
CA ARG A 168 8.63 -15.56 -25.53
C ARG A 168 9.14 -16.24 -24.26
N ARG A 169 8.67 -15.80 -23.08
CA ARG A 169 9.12 -16.33 -21.78
C ARG A 169 8.46 -17.65 -21.43
N HIS A 170 7.18 -17.81 -21.74
CA HIS A 170 6.36 -18.90 -21.20
C HIS A 170 5.92 -19.93 -22.24
N LEU A 171 5.89 -19.59 -23.53
CA LEU A 171 5.51 -20.49 -24.59
C LEU A 171 6.75 -21.11 -25.25
N LYS A 172 7.05 -22.35 -24.91
CA LYS A 172 8.09 -23.15 -25.55
C LYS A 172 7.50 -24.06 -26.62
N SER A 173 8.34 -24.55 -27.54
CA SER A 173 7.92 -25.57 -28.49
C SER A 173 7.34 -26.80 -27.75
N GLY A 174 6.14 -27.23 -28.13
CA GLY A 174 5.41 -28.32 -27.46
C GLY A 174 4.52 -27.90 -26.29
N THR A 175 4.45 -26.60 -25.93
CA THR A 175 3.52 -26.13 -24.91
C THR A 175 2.07 -26.28 -25.39
N LEU A 176 1.24 -26.96 -24.60
CA LEU A 176 -0.22 -27.01 -24.82
C LEU A 176 -0.85 -25.74 -24.28
N VAL A 177 -1.52 -24.98 -25.15
CA VAL A 177 -2.30 -23.80 -24.75
C VAL A 177 -3.76 -24.18 -24.72
N LEU A 178 -4.36 -24.13 -23.54
CA LEU A 178 -5.81 -24.27 -23.39
C LEU A 178 -6.44 -22.89 -23.61
N TYR A 179 -7.42 -22.87 -24.48
CA TYR A 179 -8.15 -21.66 -24.85
C TYR A 179 -9.58 -21.76 -24.32
N ASP A 180 -9.98 -20.84 -23.47
CA ASP A 180 -11.35 -20.71 -23.00
C ASP A 180 -11.92 -19.38 -23.49
N VAL A 181 -13.12 -19.42 -24.10
CA VAL A 181 -13.81 -18.24 -24.63
C VAL A 181 -14.89 -17.82 -23.65
N THR A 182 -14.67 -16.70 -22.97
CA THR A 182 -15.70 -16.11 -22.13
C THR A 182 -16.55 -15.14 -22.95
N SER A 183 -17.84 -15.43 -23.04
CA SER A 183 -18.82 -14.53 -23.68
C SER A 183 -19.35 -13.54 -22.64
N THR A 184 -19.19 -12.24 -22.92
CA THR A 184 -19.76 -11.18 -22.08
C THR A 184 -20.86 -10.48 -22.88
N TYR A 185 -22.07 -10.44 -22.35
CA TYR A 185 -23.20 -9.74 -22.96
C TYR A 185 -23.36 -8.38 -22.28
N PHE A 186 -23.29 -7.31 -23.07
CA PHE A 186 -23.66 -5.97 -22.62
C PHE A 186 -25.11 -5.71 -23.05
N GLY A 187 -25.99 -5.55 -22.07
CA GLY A 187 -27.43 -5.33 -22.31
C GLY A 187 -27.82 -3.88 -22.68
N ALA A 188 -26.95 -3.11 -23.29
CA ALA A 188 -27.28 -1.74 -23.74
C ALA A 188 -27.71 -1.74 -25.20
N PRO A 189 -28.95 -1.34 -25.52
CA PRO A 189 -29.38 -1.22 -26.91
C PRO A 189 -28.62 -0.10 -27.61
N GLY A 190 -27.94 -0.40 -28.73
CA GLY A 190 -27.46 0.60 -29.69
C GLY A 190 -25.97 0.84 -29.78
N GLN A 191 -25.09 0.10 -29.10
CA GLN A 191 -23.64 0.21 -29.35
C GLN A 191 -23.07 -1.07 -29.94
N ALA A 192 -22.60 -0.97 -31.18
CA ALA A 192 -21.84 -2.03 -31.82
C ALA A 192 -20.39 -2.01 -31.29
N TRP A 193 -19.96 -3.07 -30.63
CA TRP A 193 -18.58 -3.23 -30.14
C TRP A 193 -17.77 -4.02 -31.16
N ARG A 194 -16.64 -3.47 -31.58
CA ARG A 194 -15.70 -4.16 -32.45
C ARG A 194 -14.79 -5.04 -31.62
N ILE A 195 -14.96 -6.35 -31.66
CA ILE A 195 -14.01 -7.30 -31.08
C ILE A 195 -12.80 -7.36 -32.02
N GLN A 196 -11.67 -6.82 -31.58
CA GLN A 196 -10.40 -6.98 -32.29
C GLN A 196 -9.90 -8.41 -32.10
N ARG A 197 -9.72 -9.11 -33.21
CA ARG A 197 -9.14 -10.47 -33.23
C ARG A 197 -7.67 -10.38 -32.85
N VAL A 198 -7.26 -11.04 -31.78
CA VAL A 198 -5.86 -11.26 -31.46
C VAL A 198 -5.27 -12.19 -32.53
N LYS A 199 -4.44 -11.68 -33.42
CA LYS A 199 -3.69 -12.48 -34.37
C LYS A 199 -2.44 -13.01 -33.69
N PHE A 200 -2.41 -14.30 -33.37
CA PHE A 200 -1.17 -14.96 -33.02
C PHE A 200 -0.31 -15.13 -34.30
N PRO A 201 1.00 -14.90 -34.25
CA PRO A 201 1.87 -15.14 -35.40
C PRO A 201 1.81 -16.61 -35.80
N PRO A 202 1.76 -16.94 -37.10
CA PRO A 202 1.72 -18.32 -37.54
C PRO A 202 2.98 -19.04 -37.10
N ARG A 203 2.81 -20.24 -36.53
CA ARG A 203 3.93 -21.12 -36.17
C ARG A 203 4.73 -21.45 -37.42
N GLN A 204 6.02 -21.12 -37.47
CA GLN A 204 6.93 -21.66 -38.45
C GLN A 204 7.01 -23.18 -38.27
N GLY A 205 6.58 -23.94 -39.29
CA GLY A 205 6.70 -25.40 -39.34
C GLY A 205 5.45 -26.20 -38.94
N ALA A 206 4.29 -25.61 -38.64
CA ALA A 206 3.06 -26.36 -38.43
C ALA A 206 2.40 -26.73 -39.75
N LYS A 207 2.24 -28.02 -40.04
CA LYS A 207 1.35 -28.55 -41.10
C LYS A 207 -0.07 -27.94 -40.89
N PRO A 208 -0.74 -27.51 -41.95
CA PRO A 208 -2.11 -27.03 -41.83
C PRO A 208 -2.99 -28.10 -41.20
N PRO A 209 -3.86 -27.77 -40.24
CA PRO A 209 -4.79 -28.74 -39.67
C PRO A 209 -5.73 -29.22 -40.76
N HIS A 210 -5.99 -30.51 -40.79
CA HIS A 210 -7.02 -31.11 -41.62
C HIS A 210 -8.35 -30.37 -41.42
N ARG A 211 -9.04 -30.14 -42.52
CA ARG A 211 -10.23 -29.32 -42.70
C ARG A 211 -11.46 -30.02 -42.15
N GLU A 212 -11.54 -30.31 -40.86
CA GLU A 212 -12.72 -30.82 -40.18
C GLU A 212 -12.67 -30.50 -38.70
N SER A 213 -12.88 -29.23 -38.37
CA SER A 213 -13.52 -28.79 -37.13
C SER A 213 -13.87 -27.31 -37.30
N SER A 214 -15.05 -27.13 -37.89
CA SER A 214 -15.74 -25.87 -37.94
C SER A 214 -16.27 -25.51 -36.56
N LEU A 215 -15.40 -24.96 -35.71
CA LEU A 215 -15.84 -24.11 -34.61
C LEU A 215 -16.02 -22.72 -35.20
N GLY A 216 -17.30 -22.35 -35.36
CA GLY A 216 -17.73 -21.15 -36.03
C GLY A 216 -17.13 -19.91 -35.47
N LEU A 217 -16.36 -19.23 -36.32
CA LEU A 217 -16.09 -17.81 -36.16
C LEU A 217 -17.41 -17.08 -36.47
N MET A 218 -18.10 -16.58 -35.48
CA MET A 218 -19.13 -15.57 -35.69
C MET A 218 -18.44 -14.25 -36.01
N GLU A 219 -18.40 -13.90 -37.28
CA GLU A 219 -18.17 -12.56 -37.75
C GLU A 219 -19.43 -11.74 -37.47
N VAL A 220 -19.38 -10.83 -36.51
CA VAL A 220 -20.41 -9.79 -36.38
C VAL A 220 -19.94 -8.62 -37.21
N THR A 221 -20.40 -8.57 -38.46
CA THR A 221 -20.31 -7.41 -39.30
C THR A 221 -21.61 -6.62 -39.18
N THR A 222 -21.50 -5.37 -38.77
CA THR A 222 -22.45 -4.33 -39.17
C THR A 222 -21.72 -3.05 -39.37
#